data_4bac9b0556da3f671bc1b08fc3b5f298
#
_entry.id   4bac9b0556da3f671bc1b08fc3b5f298
#
_cell.length_a   1.000
_cell.length_b   1.000
_cell.length_c   1.000
_cell.angle_alpha   90.00
_cell.angle_beta   90.00
_cell.angle_gamma   90.00
#
_symmetry.space_group_name_H-M   'P 1'
#
loop_
_entity.id
_entity.type
_entity.pdbx_description
1 polymer ?
#
loop_
_entity_poly.entity_id
_entity_poly.type
_entity_poly.pdbx_seq_one_letter_code
_entity_poly.pdbx_strand_id
1 'polypeptide(L)'
;RLQFDNFNDLILNGVMLGDTHPAGIQVLLYYWTSIVGTSEILVKLPFIISGIISIWVSYLIGKLWFDGTTGLLTAAYVASTQFFILYSQIARPYVTGLLITLLMVYFWSLFFFQKKRKVYLILYVLFSAMASYNHHFSLLFAAIVGVCGLFLIKKKDILPYVVSGIMIIILYVPHVHIFLSQLSQGGIGSWLAKPTSYFFFNFLNWIFQFSIWAWLVLIATIAYLILVGDKLSFFNKQKQKRWILVIWFLLPIAIGFTYSILINPVIQYSMLIFSTPYLFMLLFSFHTSISKMHLTIVIGLILLVNIITLIYERDYYTYFYKQPYQELFKVALVDNKANDIFIIDDCIPYYNEYYFDKYEKVAPYFTKRNSDIDISGFKNMVSSIEQDVVVTHALAGEELQIVQSYFPYQIGYRYGFTHEVYTFSRAKQKDSIIINRQLIAQTNFKNERGMWKDVSRMINYDSTTCSSQCRMQGDEWGPSISFDLNELAPDGIGIIDAELEVLFPDSISTAFIVASIIEDNETIYYKSVNIESFNFTKGTWQNVFLTIDIQGALKSRTTTNGLTLKINVWNRNKTNIFINNI
;
A
#
# COMPACT_ATOMS: atom_id res chain seq x y z
N ARG A 1 9.05 12.44 -12.97
CA ARG A 1 10.17 12.86 -12.10
C ARG A 1 11.51 12.94 -12.84
N LEU A 2 11.62 12.32 -13.98
CA LEU A 2 12.84 12.29 -14.83
C LEU A 2 12.70 13.16 -16.09
N GLN A 3 11.56 13.82 -16.29
CA GLN A 3 11.19 14.54 -17.51
C GLN A 3 11.14 16.06 -17.34
N PHE A 4 11.79 16.59 -16.30
CA PHE A 4 11.85 18.04 -16.09
C PHE A 4 13.07 18.62 -16.77
N ASP A 5 12.87 19.61 -17.65
CA ASP A 5 13.90 20.23 -18.46
C ASP A 5 14.94 20.99 -17.62
N ASN A 6 14.52 21.50 -16.46
CA ASN A 6 15.40 22.23 -15.56
C ASN A 6 14.95 22.12 -14.09
N PHE A 7 15.83 22.58 -13.19
CA PHE A 7 15.61 22.51 -11.76
C PHE A 7 14.37 23.28 -11.28
N ASN A 8 14.07 24.43 -11.87
CA ASN A 8 12.89 25.21 -11.49
C ASN A 8 11.59 24.49 -11.87
N ASP A 9 11.57 23.87 -13.04
CA ASP A 9 10.45 23.05 -13.50
C ASP A 9 10.24 21.82 -12.59
N LEU A 10 11.31 21.16 -12.18
CA LEU A 10 11.26 20.09 -11.18
C LEU A 10 10.59 20.57 -9.88
N ILE A 11 10.98 21.75 -9.37
CA ILE A 11 10.42 22.25 -8.11
C ILE A 11 8.96 22.67 -8.27
N LEU A 12 8.60 23.39 -9.32
CA LEU A 12 7.24 23.90 -9.51
C LEU A 12 6.27 22.77 -9.86
N ASN A 13 6.56 22.01 -10.91
CA ASN A 13 5.63 21.00 -11.45
C ASN A 13 5.83 19.62 -10.84
N GLY A 14 7.06 19.25 -10.50
CA GLY A 14 7.36 17.93 -9.92
C GLY A 14 7.14 17.84 -8.42
N VAL A 15 7.39 18.92 -7.68
CA VAL A 15 7.33 18.93 -6.21
C VAL A 15 6.08 19.64 -5.70
N MET A 16 5.88 20.90 -6.11
CA MET A 16 4.80 21.72 -5.54
C MET A 16 3.42 21.33 -6.05
N LEU A 17 3.28 20.99 -7.33
CA LEU A 17 2.01 20.60 -7.95
C LEU A 17 1.83 19.08 -8.08
N GLY A 18 2.91 18.35 -8.26
CA GLY A 18 2.86 16.92 -8.59
C GLY A 18 3.12 15.96 -7.42
N ASP A 19 3.52 16.43 -6.24
CA ASP A 19 3.82 15.54 -5.09
C ASP A 19 3.45 16.21 -3.74
N THR A 20 3.15 15.36 -2.76
CA THR A 20 2.87 15.76 -1.37
C THR A 20 4.08 15.57 -0.44
N HIS A 21 5.23 15.19 -0.99
CA HIS A 21 6.47 15.00 -0.24
C HIS A 21 7.41 16.21 -0.42
N PRO A 22 8.25 16.51 0.60
CA PRO A 22 9.33 17.48 0.46
C PRO A 22 10.25 17.19 -0.74
N ALA A 23 10.96 18.22 -1.22
CA ALA A 23 11.75 18.18 -2.45
C ALA A 23 12.96 17.22 -2.45
N GLY A 24 13.43 16.79 -1.26
CA GLY A 24 14.72 16.11 -1.13
C GLY A 24 14.92 14.90 -2.02
N ILE A 25 13.91 14.01 -2.09
CA ILE A 25 14.02 12.80 -2.90
C ILE A 25 13.95 13.07 -4.40
N GLN A 26 13.12 14.04 -4.82
CA GLN A 26 13.00 14.42 -6.23
C GLN A 26 14.31 15.05 -6.72
N VAL A 27 14.92 15.92 -5.89
CA VAL A 27 16.22 16.54 -6.17
C VAL A 27 17.33 15.49 -6.22
N LEU A 28 17.34 14.56 -5.25
CA LEU A 28 18.30 13.44 -5.27
C LEU A 28 18.19 12.63 -6.57
N LEU A 29 16.97 12.23 -6.95
CA LEU A 29 16.75 11.44 -8.16
C LEU A 29 17.06 12.23 -9.43
N TYR A 30 16.76 13.50 -9.50
CA TYR A 30 17.06 14.36 -10.65
C TYR A 30 18.55 14.38 -10.95
N TYR A 31 19.39 14.67 -9.95
CA TYR A 31 20.85 14.67 -10.14
C TYR A 31 21.45 13.27 -10.28
N TRP A 32 20.92 12.30 -9.54
CA TRP A 32 21.39 10.93 -9.63
C TRP A 32 21.20 10.36 -11.03
N THR A 33 19.99 10.48 -11.58
CA THR A 33 19.68 9.92 -12.89
C THR A 33 20.33 10.68 -14.05
N SER A 34 20.63 11.96 -13.88
CA SER A 34 21.43 12.70 -14.86
C SER A 34 22.87 12.22 -14.99
N ILE A 35 23.39 11.57 -13.93
CA ILE A 35 24.75 11.03 -13.92
C ILE A 35 24.80 9.57 -14.37
N VAL A 36 23.88 8.73 -13.85
CA VAL A 36 23.96 7.26 -14.02
C VAL A 36 22.94 6.71 -15.02
N GLY A 37 22.00 7.53 -15.50
CA GLY A 37 20.90 7.09 -16.36
C GLY A 37 19.66 6.62 -15.61
N THR A 38 18.66 6.13 -16.35
CA THR A 38 17.28 5.91 -15.89
C THR A 38 16.88 4.44 -15.77
N SER A 39 17.85 3.50 -15.86
CA SER A 39 17.53 2.08 -15.70
C SER A 39 16.96 1.80 -14.30
N GLU A 40 16.01 0.86 -14.20
CA GLU A 40 15.31 0.54 -12.94
C GLU A 40 16.26 0.18 -11.80
N ILE A 41 17.33 -0.55 -12.10
CA ILE A 41 18.35 -0.94 -11.12
C ILE A 41 19.08 0.29 -10.61
N LEU A 42 19.52 1.18 -11.50
CA LEU A 42 20.25 2.39 -11.13
C LEU A 42 19.38 3.39 -10.36
N VAL A 43 18.10 3.52 -10.73
CA VAL A 43 17.15 4.34 -9.98
C VAL A 43 16.93 3.80 -8.57
N LYS A 44 16.88 2.49 -8.38
CA LYS A 44 16.67 1.85 -7.06
C LYS A 44 17.94 1.76 -6.21
N LEU A 45 19.12 1.84 -6.82
CA LEU A 45 20.41 1.62 -6.15
C LEU A 45 20.63 2.49 -4.90
N PRO A 46 20.37 3.81 -4.88
CA PRO A 46 20.53 4.64 -3.69
C PRO A 46 19.67 4.17 -2.52
N PHE A 47 18.48 3.64 -2.80
CA PHE A 47 17.54 3.15 -1.80
C PHE A 47 18.01 1.81 -1.21
N ILE A 48 18.46 0.90 -2.04
CA ILE A 48 19.04 -0.38 -1.61
C ILE A 48 20.28 -0.14 -0.72
N ILE A 49 21.19 0.73 -1.16
CA ILE A 49 22.38 1.10 -0.37
C ILE A 49 21.97 1.74 0.96
N SER A 50 20.98 2.63 0.95
CA SER A 50 20.45 3.24 2.18
C SER A 50 19.87 2.20 3.14
N GLY A 51 19.17 1.18 2.64
CA GLY A 51 18.67 0.07 3.44
C GLY A 51 19.80 -0.72 4.10
N ILE A 52 20.83 -1.09 3.34
CA ILE A 52 21.99 -1.83 3.86
C ILE A 52 22.73 -1.03 4.93
N ILE A 53 22.99 0.26 4.67
CA ILE A 53 23.67 1.11 5.65
C ILE A 53 22.79 1.31 6.92
N SER A 54 21.47 1.37 6.76
CA SER A 54 20.53 1.49 7.89
C SER A 54 20.63 0.32 8.86
N ILE A 55 20.85 -0.90 8.37
CA ILE A 55 21.10 -2.09 9.20
C ILE A 55 22.32 -1.85 10.10
N TRP A 56 23.41 -1.41 9.49
CA TRP A 56 24.67 -1.17 10.22
C TRP A 56 24.53 -0.01 11.23
N VAL A 57 23.90 1.11 10.84
CA VAL A 57 23.72 2.26 11.75
C VAL A 57 22.79 1.90 12.91
N SER A 58 21.74 1.09 12.66
CA SER A 58 20.86 0.57 13.73
C SER A 58 21.66 -0.27 14.75
N TYR A 59 22.58 -1.13 14.27
CA TYR A 59 23.52 -1.82 15.16
C TYR A 59 24.35 -0.86 16.00
N LEU A 60 24.94 0.18 15.38
CA LEU A 60 25.79 1.13 16.07
C LEU A 60 25.04 1.90 17.17
N ILE A 61 23.79 2.31 16.89
CA ILE A 61 22.94 3.01 17.88
C ILE A 61 22.61 2.07 19.03
N GLY A 62 22.12 0.86 18.76
CA GLY A 62 21.78 -0.12 19.80
C GLY A 62 22.98 -0.45 20.70
N LYS A 63 24.17 -0.64 20.08
CA LYS A 63 25.43 -0.85 20.79
C LYS A 63 25.84 0.35 21.65
N LEU A 64 25.66 1.58 21.16
CA LEU A 64 26.00 2.80 21.89
C LEU A 64 25.06 3.07 23.06
N TRP A 65 23.78 2.76 22.89
CA TRP A 65 22.76 3.00 23.90
C TRP A 65 22.76 1.94 25.01
N PHE A 66 22.97 0.69 24.65
CA PHE A 66 22.91 -0.46 25.53
C PHE A 66 24.17 -1.32 25.41
N ASP A 67 24.18 -2.22 24.43
CA ASP A 67 25.30 -3.13 24.17
C ASP A 67 25.25 -3.74 22.76
N GLY A 68 26.28 -4.59 22.47
CA GLY A 68 26.38 -5.26 21.18
C GLY A 68 25.23 -6.23 20.87
N THR A 69 24.65 -6.86 21.88
CA THR A 69 23.52 -7.80 21.72
C THR A 69 22.27 -7.06 21.27
N THR A 70 21.91 -5.98 21.97
CA THR A 70 20.79 -5.10 21.58
C THR A 70 20.97 -4.58 20.15
N GLY A 71 22.19 -4.14 19.80
CA GLY A 71 22.50 -3.68 18.45
C GLY A 71 22.32 -4.75 17.40
N LEU A 72 22.84 -5.96 17.61
CA LEU A 72 22.78 -7.07 16.64
C LEU A 72 21.34 -7.60 16.47
N LEU A 73 20.56 -7.72 17.54
CA LEU A 73 19.17 -8.15 17.45
C LEU A 73 18.32 -7.11 16.73
N THR A 74 18.51 -5.82 17.02
CA THR A 74 17.85 -4.73 16.27
C THR A 74 18.20 -4.80 14.78
N ALA A 75 19.47 -4.95 14.45
CA ALA A 75 19.93 -5.06 13.07
C ALA A 75 19.36 -6.28 12.36
N ALA A 76 19.21 -7.42 13.05
CA ALA A 76 18.61 -8.64 12.49
C ALA A 76 17.16 -8.41 12.06
N TYR A 77 16.35 -7.72 12.89
CA TYR A 77 14.97 -7.39 12.52
C TYR A 77 14.89 -6.34 11.42
N VAL A 78 15.73 -5.30 11.44
CA VAL A 78 15.81 -4.31 10.34
C VAL A 78 16.22 -4.97 9.03
N ALA A 79 17.07 -6.00 9.07
CA ALA A 79 17.53 -6.72 7.88
C ALA A 79 16.51 -7.71 7.30
N SER A 80 15.61 -8.26 8.12
CA SER A 80 14.84 -9.45 7.74
C SER A 80 13.33 -9.26 7.68
N THR A 81 12.79 -8.16 8.23
CA THR A 81 11.33 -7.94 8.16
C THR A 81 10.91 -7.31 6.83
N GLN A 82 9.76 -7.74 6.31
CA GLN A 82 9.15 -7.22 5.08
C GLN A 82 9.14 -5.69 5.05
N PHE A 83 8.85 -5.07 6.18
CA PHE A 83 8.70 -3.63 6.30
C PHE A 83 9.92 -2.86 5.78
N PHE A 84 11.12 -3.22 6.21
CA PHE A 84 12.35 -2.56 5.75
C PHE A 84 12.79 -3.03 4.35
N ILE A 85 12.62 -4.32 4.05
CA ILE A 85 12.97 -4.87 2.74
C ILE A 85 12.15 -4.20 1.63
N LEU A 86 10.82 -4.12 1.81
CA LEU A 86 9.93 -3.50 0.84
C LEU A 86 10.31 -2.05 0.54
N TYR A 87 10.48 -1.23 1.59
CA TYR A 87 10.78 0.18 1.41
C TYR A 87 12.22 0.47 0.96
N SER A 88 13.13 -0.50 1.05
CA SER A 88 14.47 -0.39 0.46
C SER A 88 14.48 -0.60 -1.07
N GLN A 89 13.39 -1.13 -1.64
CA GLN A 89 13.28 -1.40 -3.08
C GLN A 89 12.36 -0.40 -3.81
N ILE A 90 11.82 0.58 -3.09
CA ILE A 90 10.92 1.59 -3.64
C ILE A 90 11.65 2.93 -3.70
N ALA A 91 11.66 3.57 -4.88
CA ALA A 91 12.25 4.89 -5.09
C ALA A 91 11.36 6.01 -4.49
N ARG A 92 11.18 5.97 -3.17
CA ARG A 92 10.38 6.88 -2.34
C ARG A 92 11.16 7.33 -1.11
N PRO A 93 10.78 8.41 -0.43
CA PRO A 93 11.57 9.01 0.66
C PRO A 93 11.60 8.20 1.96
N TYR A 94 11.23 6.92 1.95
CA TYR A 94 11.09 6.13 3.18
C TYR A 94 12.44 5.63 3.69
N VAL A 95 13.16 4.79 2.93
CA VAL A 95 14.41 4.20 3.39
C VAL A 95 15.57 5.20 3.42
N THR A 96 15.60 6.18 2.51
CA THR A 96 16.57 7.28 2.56
C THR A 96 16.34 8.12 3.81
N GLY A 97 15.09 8.42 4.15
CA GLY A 97 14.73 9.08 5.41
C GLY A 97 15.06 8.25 6.64
N LEU A 98 14.88 6.93 6.59
CA LEU A 98 15.33 6.03 7.66
C LEU A 98 16.84 6.17 7.88
N LEU A 99 17.66 6.08 6.83
CA LEU A 99 19.10 6.24 6.96
C LEU A 99 19.49 7.61 7.52
N ILE A 100 18.91 8.69 6.98
CA ILE A 100 19.18 10.07 7.43
C ILE A 100 18.81 10.24 8.89
N THR A 101 17.63 9.76 9.32
CA THR A 101 17.18 9.87 10.73
C THR A 101 18.00 8.98 11.66
N LEU A 102 18.44 7.80 11.23
CA LEU A 102 19.37 6.97 12.01
C LEU A 102 20.73 7.64 12.18
N LEU A 103 21.30 8.24 11.12
CA LEU A 103 22.56 9.00 11.21
C LEU A 103 22.40 10.22 12.12
N MET A 104 21.30 10.94 12.00
CA MET A 104 20.93 12.04 12.89
C MET A 104 20.96 11.59 14.37
N VAL A 105 20.26 10.50 14.69
CA VAL A 105 20.20 9.96 16.06
C VAL A 105 21.56 9.42 16.49
N TYR A 106 22.33 8.81 15.59
CA TYR A 106 23.68 8.32 15.91
C TYR A 106 24.61 9.47 16.35
N PHE A 107 24.69 10.56 15.58
CA PHE A 107 25.53 11.71 15.91
C PHE A 107 25.00 12.48 17.14
N TRP A 108 23.68 12.60 17.27
CA TRP A 108 23.04 13.11 18.48
C TRP A 108 23.46 12.26 19.71
N SER A 109 23.44 10.95 19.60
CA SER A 109 23.80 10.02 20.67
C SER A 109 25.30 10.09 21.02
N LEU A 110 26.17 10.23 20.02
CA LEU A 110 27.60 10.45 20.25
C LEU A 110 27.88 11.74 21.01
N PHE A 111 27.13 12.81 20.74
CA PHE A 111 27.23 14.07 21.48
C PHE A 111 26.82 13.89 22.92
N PHE A 112 25.75 13.15 23.22
CA PHE A 112 25.25 13.00 24.60
C PHE A 112 26.00 11.93 25.41
N PHE A 113 26.39 10.82 24.80
CA PHE A 113 26.88 9.64 25.54
C PHE A 113 28.37 9.35 25.40
N GLN A 114 29.04 10.02 24.46
CA GLN A 114 30.49 9.91 24.33
C GLN A 114 31.23 11.24 24.67
N LYS A 115 32.45 11.41 24.15
CA LYS A 115 33.16 12.67 24.27
C LYS A 115 32.44 13.76 23.48
N LYS A 116 31.94 14.79 24.14
CA LYS A 116 31.22 15.92 23.56
C LYS A 116 32.09 16.69 22.56
N ARG A 117 32.16 16.22 21.32
CA ARG A 117 32.87 16.90 20.25
C ARG A 117 31.88 17.77 19.47
N LYS A 118 32.24 19.02 19.20
CA LYS A 118 31.44 19.95 18.39
C LYS A 118 31.09 19.36 17.03
N VAL A 119 31.97 18.53 16.45
CA VAL A 119 31.72 17.84 15.16
C VAL A 119 30.46 16.98 15.18
N TYR A 120 30.15 16.29 16.29
CA TYR A 120 28.94 15.48 16.36
C TYR A 120 27.68 16.34 16.36
N LEU A 121 27.75 17.53 16.97
CA LEU A 121 26.65 18.47 16.92
C LEU A 121 26.45 19.08 15.52
N ILE A 122 27.53 19.36 14.80
CA ILE A 122 27.47 19.81 13.40
C ILE A 122 26.84 18.73 12.51
N LEU A 123 27.27 17.47 12.65
CA LEU A 123 26.71 16.36 11.89
C LEU A 123 25.23 16.10 12.24
N TYR A 124 24.87 16.24 13.52
CA TYR A 124 23.46 16.20 13.95
C TYR A 124 22.63 17.29 13.24
N VAL A 125 23.13 18.53 13.17
CA VAL A 125 22.44 19.64 12.46
C VAL A 125 22.27 19.30 10.99
N LEU A 126 23.34 18.83 10.34
CA LEU A 126 23.32 18.48 8.92
C LEU A 126 22.26 17.40 8.64
N PHE A 127 22.30 16.27 9.36
CA PHE A 127 21.33 15.17 9.13
C PHE A 127 19.91 15.54 9.58
N SER A 128 19.74 16.41 10.56
CA SER A 128 18.42 16.94 10.92
C SER A 128 17.82 17.81 9.81
N ALA A 129 18.62 18.68 9.22
CA ALA A 129 18.21 19.46 8.05
C ALA A 129 17.86 18.55 6.86
N MET A 130 18.72 17.58 6.54
CA MET A 130 18.44 16.59 5.48
C MET A 130 17.15 15.81 5.74
N ALA A 131 16.87 15.40 6.99
CA ALA A 131 15.64 14.72 7.38
C ALA A 131 14.42 15.61 7.10
N SER A 132 14.54 16.91 7.35
CA SER A 132 13.45 17.88 7.11
C SER A 132 13.13 18.06 5.63
N TYR A 133 14.12 17.94 4.74
CA TYR A 133 13.93 17.97 3.29
C TYR A 133 13.47 16.64 2.69
N ASN A 134 13.60 15.53 3.44
CA ASN A 134 13.27 14.21 2.92
C ASN A 134 11.78 13.85 3.03
N HIS A 135 11.16 14.04 4.22
CA HIS A 135 9.77 13.69 4.46
C HIS A 135 9.20 14.47 5.65
N HIS A 136 7.91 14.84 5.64
CA HIS A 136 7.27 15.57 6.74
C HIS A 136 7.33 14.80 8.08
N PHE A 137 7.18 13.47 8.06
CA PHE A 137 7.33 12.65 9.27
C PHE A 137 8.79 12.50 9.73
N SER A 138 9.78 12.56 8.85
CA SER A 138 11.18 12.63 9.29
C SER A 138 11.53 13.99 9.92
N LEU A 139 10.91 15.10 9.45
CA LEU A 139 10.96 16.40 10.12
C LEU A 139 10.33 16.32 11.52
N LEU A 140 9.12 15.76 11.64
CA LEU A 140 8.47 15.54 12.93
C LEU A 140 9.34 14.71 13.86
N PHE A 141 9.92 13.62 13.36
CA PHE A 141 10.80 12.77 14.15
C PHE A 141 12.07 13.52 14.61
N ALA A 142 12.67 14.32 13.72
CA ALA A 142 13.83 15.16 14.09
C ALA A 142 13.49 16.18 15.19
N ALA A 143 12.31 16.80 15.14
CA ALA A 143 11.83 17.69 16.19
C ALA A 143 11.66 16.96 17.52
N ILE A 144 11.06 15.76 17.53
CA ILE A 144 10.90 14.95 18.75
C ILE A 144 12.26 14.59 19.35
N VAL A 145 13.23 14.15 18.53
CA VAL A 145 14.61 13.85 18.98
C VAL A 145 15.27 15.10 19.57
N GLY A 146 15.10 16.26 18.91
CA GLY A 146 15.63 17.53 19.37
C GLY A 146 15.07 17.92 20.74
N VAL A 147 13.76 17.82 20.93
CA VAL A 147 13.11 18.12 22.22
C VAL A 147 13.58 17.15 23.32
N CYS A 148 13.70 15.85 23.01
CA CYS A 148 14.22 14.87 23.98
C CYS A 148 15.62 15.20 24.48
N GLY A 149 16.44 15.84 23.66
CA GLY A 149 17.78 16.28 24.09
C GLY A 149 17.78 17.34 25.18
N LEU A 150 16.73 18.16 25.27
CA LEU A 150 16.60 19.16 26.35
C LEU A 150 16.52 18.52 27.75
N PHE A 151 16.02 17.28 27.83
CA PHE A 151 15.98 16.52 29.10
C PHE A 151 17.31 15.84 29.47
N LEU A 152 18.26 15.78 28.54
CA LEU A 152 19.57 15.15 28.73
C LEU A 152 20.71 16.17 28.86
N ILE A 153 20.49 17.39 28.38
CA ILE A 153 21.54 18.39 28.24
C ILE A 153 22.04 18.91 29.59
N LYS A 154 23.35 19.04 29.74
CA LYS A 154 23.96 19.69 30.94
C LYS A 154 23.97 21.20 30.75
N LYS A 155 23.85 21.97 31.83
CA LYS A 155 23.79 23.45 31.81
C LYS A 155 24.84 24.10 30.90
N LYS A 156 26.09 23.62 30.90
CA LYS A 156 27.20 24.16 30.10
C LYS A 156 27.05 23.92 28.58
N ASP A 157 26.22 22.98 28.18
CA ASP A 157 26.04 22.58 26.77
C ASP A 157 24.69 23.08 26.18
N ILE A 158 23.87 23.78 26.99
CA ILE A 158 22.55 24.29 26.56
C ILE A 158 22.70 25.25 25.39
N LEU A 159 23.59 26.24 25.50
CA LEU A 159 23.75 27.25 24.44
C LEU A 159 24.16 26.63 23.10
N PRO A 160 25.20 25.79 23.02
CA PRO A 160 25.53 25.11 21.74
C PRO A 160 24.39 24.26 21.20
N TYR A 161 23.60 23.63 22.07
CA TYR A 161 22.49 22.79 21.65
C TYR A 161 21.31 23.63 21.12
N VAL A 162 20.95 24.72 21.77
CA VAL A 162 19.92 25.65 21.27
C VAL A 162 20.34 26.29 19.94
N VAL A 163 21.61 26.71 19.83
CA VAL A 163 22.17 27.22 18.58
C VAL A 163 22.04 26.16 17.45
N SER A 164 22.29 24.88 17.75
CA SER A 164 22.11 23.82 16.77
C SER A 164 20.65 23.70 16.31
N GLY A 165 19.68 23.84 17.21
CA GLY A 165 18.26 23.88 16.86
C GLY A 165 17.91 25.05 15.95
N ILE A 166 18.42 26.26 16.28
CA ILE A 166 18.23 27.45 15.43
C ILE A 166 18.85 27.24 14.05
N MET A 167 20.04 26.65 13.97
CA MET A 167 20.70 26.36 12.69
C MET A 167 19.90 25.37 11.83
N ILE A 168 19.26 24.36 12.43
CA ILE A 168 18.36 23.43 11.70
C ILE A 168 17.20 24.21 11.08
N ILE A 169 16.58 25.13 11.85
CA ILE A 169 15.48 25.96 11.36
C ILE A 169 15.95 26.86 10.21
N ILE A 170 17.10 27.53 10.37
CA ILE A 170 17.67 28.41 9.32
C ILE A 170 17.93 27.60 8.03
N LEU A 171 18.51 26.42 8.16
CA LEU A 171 18.76 25.55 7.01
C LEU A 171 17.46 25.07 6.34
N TYR A 172 16.35 25.02 7.05
CA TYR A 172 15.05 24.62 6.49
C TYR A 172 14.27 25.79 5.85
N VAL A 173 14.64 27.05 6.15
CA VAL A 173 13.94 28.25 5.60
C VAL A 173 13.72 28.21 4.09
N PRO A 174 14.70 27.79 3.25
CA PRO A 174 14.47 27.73 1.80
C PRO A 174 13.35 26.77 1.39
N HIS A 175 13.01 25.78 2.21
CA HIS A 175 11.96 24.82 1.94
C HIS A 175 10.57 25.23 2.47
N VAL A 176 10.49 26.25 3.30
CA VAL A 176 9.22 26.65 3.96
C VAL A 176 8.14 26.99 2.92
N HIS A 177 8.50 27.64 1.82
CA HIS A 177 7.57 27.96 0.74
C HIS A 177 6.92 26.69 0.14
N ILE A 178 7.73 25.65 -0.14
CA ILE A 178 7.22 24.34 -0.63
C ILE A 178 6.32 23.69 0.42
N PHE A 179 6.74 23.71 1.68
CA PHE A 179 5.94 23.15 2.79
C PHE A 179 4.58 23.84 2.91
N LEU A 180 4.51 25.17 2.84
CA LEU A 180 3.27 25.93 2.91
C LEU A 180 2.37 25.66 1.69
N SER A 181 2.96 25.53 0.49
CA SER A 181 2.23 25.16 -0.73
C SER A 181 1.59 23.76 -0.59
N GLN A 182 2.34 22.78 -0.13
CA GLN A 182 1.82 21.42 0.08
C GLN A 182 0.76 21.35 1.20
N LEU A 183 0.93 22.16 2.26
CA LEU A 183 -0.06 22.25 3.32
C LEU A 183 -1.38 22.86 2.84
N SER A 184 -1.33 23.83 1.94
CA SER A 184 -2.51 24.50 1.37
C SER A 184 -3.34 23.60 0.42
N GLN A 185 -2.74 22.53 -0.11
CA GLN A 185 -3.45 21.54 -0.95
C GLN A 185 -4.45 20.67 -0.16
N GLY A 186 -4.53 20.82 1.16
CA GLY A 186 -5.54 20.15 1.99
C GLY A 186 -5.29 18.67 2.25
N GLY A 187 -4.11 18.13 1.88
CA GLY A 187 -3.72 16.73 2.13
C GLY A 187 -4.25 15.73 1.09
N ILE A 188 -4.16 14.45 1.41
CA ILE A 188 -4.44 13.32 0.51
C ILE A 188 -5.77 12.61 0.81
N GLY A 189 -6.70 13.31 1.45
CA GLY A 189 -7.99 12.76 1.90
C GLY A 189 -8.90 12.25 0.79
N SER A 190 -8.64 12.61 -0.47
CA SER A 190 -9.40 12.11 -1.62
C SER A 190 -9.21 10.60 -1.87
N TRP A 191 -8.07 10.04 -1.48
CA TRP A 191 -7.77 8.61 -1.70
C TRP A 191 -7.31 7.88 -0.42
N LEU A 192 -6.94 8.58 0.65
CA LEU A 192 -6.55 7.97 1.91
C LEU A 192 -7.69 8.06 2.93
N ALA A 193 -8.21 6.91 3.36
CA ALA A 193 -9.23 6.86 4.40
C ALA A 193 -8.67 7.22 5.78
N LYS A 194 -9.55 7.70 6.68
CA LYS A 194 -9.20 7.91 8.08
C LYS A 194 -8.77 6.59 8.73
N PRO A 195 -7.73 6.60 9.59
CA PRO A 195 -7.29 5.40 10.27
C PRO A 195 -8.37 4.86 11.22
N THR A 196 -8.51 3.54 11.26
CA THR A 196 -9.43 2.86 12.18
C THR A 196 -8.81 2.74 13.58
N SER A 197 -9.63 2.39 14.59
CA SER A 197 -9.16 2.08 15.95
C SER A 197 -8.14 0.92 15.99
N TYR A 198 -8.15 0.05 15.01
CA TYR A 198 -7.22 -1.09 14.89
C TYR A 198 -5.90 -0.72 14.20
N PHE A 199 -5.71 0.52 13.74
CA PHE A 199 -4.53 0.95 12.98
C PHE A 199 -3.20 0.52 13.61
N PHE A 200 -3.05 0.72 14.93
CA PHE A 200 -1.82 0.38 15.64
C PHE A 200 -1.53 -1.12 15.63
N PHE A 201 -2.55 -1.95 15.87
CA PHE A 201 -2.41 -3.42 15.85
C PHE A 201 -2.12 -3.92 14.43
N ASN A 202 -2.80 -3.39 13.44
CA ASN A 202 -2.55 -3.71 12.03
C ASN A 202 -1.15 -3.29 11.59
N PHE A 203 -0.65 -2.15 12.08
CA PHE A 203 0.73 -1.73 11.84
C PHE A 203 1.75 -2.70 12.44
N LEU A 204 1.54 -3.15 13.69
CA LEU A 204 2.41 -4.16 14.29
C LEU A 204 2.36 -5.47 13.49
N ASN A 205 1.19 -5.95 13.12
CA ASN A 205 1.05 -7.13 12.27
C ASN A 205 1.74 -6.95 10.91
N TRP A 206 1.67 -5.77 10.32
CA TRP A 206 2.41 -5.43 9.09
C TRP A 206 3.93 -5.54 9.26
N ILE A 207 4.48 -5.04 10.36
CA ILE A 207 5.92 -5.17 10.68
C ILE A 207 6.31 -6.65 10.75
N PHE A 208 5.49 -7.47 11.43
CA PHE A 208 5.71 -8.91 11.62
C PHE A 208 5.06 -9.77 10.53
N GLN A 209 4.85 -9.21 9.33
CA GLN A 209 4.47 -9.91 8.10
C GLN A 209 3.10 -10.61 8.16
N PHE A 210 2.22 -10.22 9.10
CA PHE A 210 0.97 -10.92 9.42
C PHE A 210 1.19 -12.42 9.72
N SER A 211 2.40 -12.79 10.17
CA SER A 211 2.80 -14.17 10.43
C SER A 211 2.80 -14.50 11.91
N ILE A 212 2.12 -15.56 12.28
CA ILE A 212 2.18 -16.08 13.65
C ILE A 212 3.61 -16.54 14.00
N TRP A 213 4.36 -17.07 13.04
CA TRP A 213 5.73 -17.53 13.26
C TRP A 213 6.69 -16.37 13.53
N ALA A 214 6.52 -15.24 12.83
CA ALA A 214 7.30 -14.03 13.11
C ALA A 214 7.02 -13.48 14.53
N TRP A 215 5.77 -13.54 14.99
CA TRP A 215 5.42 -13.21 16.37
C TRP A 215 5.99 -14.20 17.37
N LEU A 216 5.90 -15.50 17.11
CA LEU A 216 6.42 -16.53 18.02
C LEU A 216 7.94 -16.43 18.17
N VAL A 217 8.70 -16.20 17.10
CA VAL A 217 10.16 -16.03 17.21
C VAL A 217 10.52 -14.75 17.98
N LEU A 218 9.76 -13.67 17.85
CA LEU A 218 9.94 -12.45 18.65
C LEU A 218 9.71 -12.74 20.14
N ILE A 219 8.55 -13.33 20.46
CA ILE A 219 8.16 -13.65 21.85
C ILE A 219 9.16 -14.63 22.47
N ALA A 220 9.55 -15.68 21.74
CA ALA A 220 10.56 -16.64 22.20
C ALA A 220 11.93 -15.98 22.43
N THR A 221 12.33 -15.06 21.56
CA THR A 221 13.57 -14.28 21.73
C THR A 221 13.51 -13.43 23.01
N ILE A 222 12.43 -12.71 23.22
CA ILE A 222 12.26 -11.89 24.44
C ILE A 222 12.22 -12.77 25.69
N ALA A 223 11.44 -13.85 25.68
CA ALA A 223 11.36 -14.78 26.80
C ALA A 223 12.73 -15.40 27.11
N TYR A 224 13.46 -15.83 26.08
CA TYR A 224 14.81 -16.35 26.24
C TYR A 224 15.76 -15.33 26.88
N LEU A 225 15.75 -14.08 26.42
CA LEU A 225 16.57 -13.01 26.98
C LEU A 225 16.24 -12.73 28.45
N ILE A 226 14.97 -12.82 28.83
CA ILE A 226 14.50 -12.64 30.21
C ILE A 226 14.95 -13.83 31.10
N LEU A 227 14.85 -15.04 30.59
CA LEU A 227 15.17 -16.26 31.36
C LEU A 227 16.67 -16.44 31.60
N VAL A 228 17.50 -16.10 30.59
CA VAL A 228 18.96 -16.24 30.68
C VAL A 228 19.62 -15.04 31.34
N GLY A 229 18.92 -13.90 31.39
CA GLY A 229 19.42 -12.68 31.99
C GLY A 229 19.35 -12.64 33.51
N ASP A 230 20.24 -11.83 34.13
CA ASP A 230 20.24 -11.59 35.58
C ASP A 230 19.01 -10.80 36.01
N LYS A 231 18.14 -11.39 36.82
CA LYS A 231 16.81 -10.89 37.19
C LYS A 231 16.83 -9.54 37.93
N LEU A 232 17.92 -9.15 38.58
CA LEU A 232 18.00 -7.97 39.46
C LEU A 232 18.39 -6.66 38.75
N SER A 233 18.98 -6.69 37.56
CA SER A 233 19.36 -5.46 36.84
C SER A 233 18.26 -4.91 35.92
N PHE A 234 17.16 -5.63 35.80
CA PHE A 234 16.12 -5.47 34.78
C PHE A 234 15.39 -4.11 34.82
N PHE A 235 15.11 -3.57 35.99
CA PHE A 235 14.22 -2.41 36.07
C PHE A 235 14.93 -1.05 36.32
N ASN A 236 16.12 -1.00 36.87
CA ASN A 236 16.69 0.26 37.39
C ASN A 236 17.80 0.90 36.56
N LYS A 237 18.60 0.14 35.81
CA LYS A 237 19.63 0.70 34.94
C LYS A 237 19.04 1.14 33.60
N GLN A 238 19.31 2.42 33.23
CA GLN A 238 18.96 2.98 31.90
C GLN A 238 17.46 3.28 31.67
N LYS A 239 16.65 3.44 32.73
CA LYS A 239 15.21 3.77 32.64
C LYS A 239 14.95 4.99 31.73
N GLN A 240 15.74 6.05 31.85
CA GLN A 240 15.61 7.26 31.04
C GLN A 240 15.80 7.00 29.54
N LYS A 241 16.78 6.17 29.16
CA LYS A 241 16.99 5.80 27.76
C LYS A 241 15.81 5.03 27.17
N ARG A 242 15.23 4.10 27.94
CA ARG A 242 14.04 3.34 27.51
C ARG A 242 12.82 4.25 27.33
N TRP A 243 12.60 5.20 28.23
CA TRP A 243 11.52 6.18 28.04
C TRP A 243 11.69 7.02 26.78
N ILE A 244 12.91 7.41 26.45
CA ILE A 244 13.19 8.10 25.19
C ILE A 244 12.83 7.22 23.99
N LEU A 245 13.17 5.93 24.01
CA LEU A 245 12.80 5.00 22.94
C LEU A 245 11.27 4.82 22.82
N VAL A 246 10.56 4.76 23.96
CA VAL A 246 9.08 4.74 23.98
C VAL A 246 8.52 6.00 23.31
N ILE A 247 9.03 7.17 23.65
CA ILE A 247 8.63 8.45 23.05
C ILE A 247 8.93 8.45 21.55
N TRP A 248 10.13 8.02 21.14
CA TRP A 248 10.53 8.00 19.74
C TRP A 248 9.72 7.03 18.90
N PHE A 249 9.24 5.94 19.47
CA PHE A 249 8.38 5.01 18.77
C PHE A 249 6.91 5.46 18.76
N LEU A 250 6.33 5.77 19.92
CA LEU A 250 4.89 6.01 20.04
C LEU A 250 4.44 7.41 19.67
N LEU A 251 5.25 8.46 19.94
CA LEU A 251 4.80 9.84 19.75
C LEU A 251 4.58 10.21 18.28
N PRO A 252 5.40 9.79 17.29
CA PRO A 252 5.10 9.99 15.87
C PRO A 252 3.79 9.32 15.44
N ILE A 253 3.50 8.13 15.96
CA ILE A 253 2.26 7.40 15.70
C ILE A 253 1.07 8.17 16.28
N ALA A 254 1.17 8.58 17.55
CA ALA A 254 0.10 9.30 18.24
C ALA A 254 -0.23 10.63 17.55
N ILE A 255 0.80 11.41 17.19
CA ILE A 255 0.62 12.70 16.48
C ILE A 255 0.00 12.45 15.10
N GLY A 256 0.54 11.52 14.31
CA GLY A 256 0.03 11.22 12.97
C GLY A 256 -1.39 10.68 12.99
N PHE A 257 -1.71 9.80 13.95
CA PHE A 257 -3.05 9.26 14.14
C PHE A 257 -4.06 10.35 14.52
N THR A 258 -3.73 11.17 15.54
CA THR A 258 -4.60 12.26 16.00
C THR A 258 -4.83 13.28 14.90
N TYR A 259 -3.77 13.67 14.18
CA TYR A 259 -3.89 14.58 13.03
C TYR A 259 -4.80 13.99 11.94
N SER A 260 -4.65 12.69 11.65
CA SER A 260 -5.45 12.01 10.60
C SER A 260 -6.93 11.88 10.95
N ILE A 261 -7.27 11.80 12.24
CA ILE A 261 -8.68 11.77 12.69
C ILE A 261 -9.29 13.19 12.68
N LEU A 262 -8.54 14.18 13.21
CA LEU A 262 -9.10 15.50 13.51
C LEU A 262 -9.03 16.48 12.34
N ILE A 263 -8.00 16.37 11.48
CA ILE A 263 -7.71 17.34 10.43
C ILE A 263 -7.84 16.69 9.06
N ASN A 264 -6.81 15.95 8.62
CA ASN A 264 -6.78 15.29 7.31
C ASN A 264 -6.09 13.92 7.41
N PRO A 265 -6.58 12.88 6.73
CA PRO A 265 -5.93 11.58 6.69
C PRO A 265 -4.54 11.72 6.05
N VAL A 266 -3.49 11.40 6.82
CA VAL A 266 -2.10 11.42 6.32
C VAL A 266 -1.30 10.22 6.77
N ILE A 267 -1.70 9.55 7.89
CA ILE A 267 -0.89 8.48 8.46
C ILE A 267 -0.94 7.21 7.61
N GLN A 268 0.22 6.70 7.24
CA GLN A 268 0.44 5.43 6.55
C GLN A 268 1.57 4.66 7.25
N TYR A 269 1.60 3.34 7.10
CA TYR A 269 2.67 2.52 7.69
C TYR A 269 4.06 2.93 7.20
N SER A 270 4.19 3.29 5.92
CA SER A 270 5.47 3.69 5.29
C SER A 270 6.23 4.78 6.04
N MET A 271 5.51 5.79 6.54
CA MET A 271 6.14 6.94 7.21
C MET A 271 6.53 6.65 8.67
N LEU A 272 6.06 5.54 9.22
CA LEU A 272 6.44 5.08 10.56
C LEU A 272 7.79 4.34 10.58
N ILE A 273 8.41 4.15 9.40
CA ILE A 273 9.73 3.51 9.27
C ILE A 273 10.81 4.25 10.04
N PHE A 274 10.69 5.57 10.19
CA PHE A 274 11.66 6.41 10.91
C PHE A 274 11.70 6.11 12.42
N SER A 275 10.60 5.63 12.99
CA SER A 275 10.47 5.34 14.43
C SER A 275 10.59 3.84 14.77
N THR A 276 10.38 2.96 13.81
CA THR A 276 10.29 1.51 14.04
C THR A 276 11.58 0.85 14.58
N PRO A 277 12.82 1.22 14.19
CA PRO A 277 14.02 0.62 14.78
C PRO A 277 14.09 0.78 16.31
N TYR A 278 13.51 1.84 16.85
CA TYR A 278 13.53 2.13 18.29
C TYR A 278 12.58 1.22 19.08
N LEU A 279 11.54 0.65 18.43
CA LEU A 279 10.76 -0.45 19.00
C LEU A 279 11.67 -1.67 19.27
N PHE A 280 12.44 -2.11 18.29
CA PHE A 280 13.33 -3.25 18.44
C PHE A 280 14.42 -2.98 19.48
N MET A 281 15.02 -1.78 19.46
CA MET A 281 15.98 -1.39 20.50
C MET A 281 15.36 -1.43 21.90
N LEU A 282 14.12 -0.97 22.05
CA LEU A 282 13.39 -1.02 23.31
C LEU A 282 13.16 -2.46 23.76
N LEU A 283 12.60 -3.31 22.88
CA LEU A 283 12.28 -4.69 23.18
C LEU A 283 13.52 -5.50 23.62
N PHE A 284 14.66 -5.26 22.96
CA PHE A 284 15.91 -5.97 23.27
C PHE A 284 16.80 -5.27 24.29
N SER A 285 16.40 -4.13 24.86
CA SER A 285 17.18 -3.42 25.87
C SER A 285 17.08 -4.02 27.27
N PHE A 286 16.25 -5.02 27.47
CA PHE A 286 15.91 -5.59 28.78
C PHE A 286 16.68 -6.87 29.12
N HIS A 287 17.76 -7.17 28.44
CA HIS A 287 18.57 -8.35 28.74
C HIS A 287 19.87 -8.01 29.42
N THR A 288 20.51 -9.02 29.97
CA THR A 288 21.91 -9.03 30.37
C THR A 288 22.75 -9.77 29.33
N SER A 289 24.06 -9.79 29.49
CA SER A 289 24.97 -10.42 28.51
C SER A 289 24.62 -11.89 28.26
N ILE A 290 24.49 -12.28 27.01
CA ILE A 290 24.35 -13.65 26.55
C ILE A 290 25.63 -14.09 25.82
N SER A 291 25.89 -15.41 25.79
CA SER A 291 27.06 -15.94 25.13
C SER A 291 27.00 -15.70 23.61
N LYS A 292 28.14 -15.55 22.97
CA LYS A 292 28.23 -15.31 21.51
C LYS A 292 27.54 -16.44 20.71
N MET A 293 27.70 -17.69 21.15
CA MET A 293 27.07 -18.85 20.50
C MET A 293 25.54 -18.74 20.54
N HIS A 294 24.96 -18.48 21.70
CA HIS A 294 23.52 -18.32 21.83
C HIS A 294 22.98 -17.13 21.01
N LEU A 295 23.69 -16.00 21.03
CA LEU A 295 23.34 -14.84 20.20
C LEU A 295 23.33 -15.17 18.71
N THR A 296 24.34 -15.91 18.22
CA THR A 296 24.39 -16.35 16.83
C THR A 296 23.22 -17.26 16.46
N ILE A 297 22.86 -18.20 17.34
CA ILE A 297 21.71 -19.09 17.12
C ILE A 297 20.40 -18.28 17.06
N VAL A 298 20.19 -17.38 18.01
CA VAL A 298 18.97 -16.54 18.05
C VAL A 298 18.87 -15.67 16.80
N ILE A 299 19.94 -15.01 16.38
CA ILE A 299 19.97 -14.23 15.15
C ILE A 299 19.69 -15.12 13.93
N GLY A 300 20.32 -16.29 13.85
CA GLY A 300 20.07 -17.25 12.78
C GLY A 300 18.60 -17.68 12.69
N LEU A 301 17.95 -17.93 13.82
CA LEU A 301 16.52 -18.26 13.88
C LEU A 301 15.63 -17.08 13.45
N ILE A 302 15.93 -15.86 13.90
CA ILE A 302 15.20 -14.65 13.50
C ILE A 302 15.27 -14.49 11.98
N LEU A 303 16.47 -14.53 11.40
CA LEU A 303 16.68 -14.37 9.96
C LEU A 303 15.96 -15.48 9.19
N LEU A 304 16.13 -16.74 9.62
CA LEU A 304 15.52 -17.90 8.96
C LEU A 304 13.99 -17.81 8.94
N VAL A 305 13.37 -17.59 10.09
CA VAL A 305 11.90 -17.52 10.19
C VAL A 305 11.37 -16.33 9.39
N ASN A 306 11.95 -15.15 9.55
CA ASN A 306 11.47 -13.97 8.81
C ASN A 306 11.63 -14.13 7.29
N ILE A 307 12.70 -14.78 6.80
CA ILE A 307 12.89 -15.02 5.36
C ILE A 307 11.89 -16.07 4.87
N ILE A 308 11.68 -17.16 5.62
CA ILE A 308 10.71 -18.20 5.24
C ILE A 308 9.29 -17.60 5.16
N THR A 309 8.87 -16.87 6.19
CA THR A 309 7.54 -16.26 6.22
C THR A 309 7.39 -15.18 5.11
N LEU A 310 8.45 -14.43 4.81
CA LEU A 310 8.45 -13.47 3.70
C LEU A 310 8.22 -14.17 2.35
N ILE A 311 8.86 -15.30 2.12
CA ILE A 311 8.78 -16.02 0.84
C ILE A 311 7.45 -16.76 0.72
N TYR A 312 7.07 -17.54 1.74
CA TYR A 312 5.96 -18.50 1.64
C TYR A 312 4.62 -17.95 2.14
N GLU A 313 4.58 -17.20 3.25
CA GLU A 313 3.31 -16.67 3.76
C GLU A 313 2.94 -15.34 3.09
N ARG A 314 3.94 -14.50 2.77
CA ARG A 314 3.70 -13.22 2.11
C ARG A 314 3.73 -13.30 0.60
N ASP A 315 4.22 -14.39 0.05
CA ASP A 315 4.44 -14.56 -1.40
C ASP A 315 5.13 -13.32 -2.02
N TYR A 316 6.17 -12.84 -1.32
CA TYR A 316 6.75 -11.51 -1.53
C TYR A 316 7.19 -11.29 -2.97
N TYR A 317 7.81 -12.31 -3.59
CA TYR A 317 8.35 -12.19 -4.95
C TYR A 317 7.26 -12.23 -6.03
N THR A 318 6.10 -12.84 -5.75
CA THR A 318 4.96 -12.82 -6.67
C THR A 318 4.12 -11.56 -6.46
N TYR A 319 3.92 -11.16 -5.22
CA TYR A 319 2.94 -10.13 -4.86
C TYR A 319 3.51 -8.71 -4.85
N PHE A 320 4.67 -8.50 -4.21
CA PHE A 320 5.23 -7.15 -4.00
C PHE A 320 6.38 -6.82 -4.94
N TYR A 321 7.14 -7.82 -5.38
CA TYR A 321 8.31 -7.62 -6.23
C TYR A 321 7.92 -7.44 -7.70
N LYS A 322 6.96 -8.21 -8.18
CA LYS A 322 6.46 -8.07 -9.55
C LYS A 322 5.72 -6.74 -9.71
N GLN A 323 6.10 -6.02 -10.74
CA GLN A 323 5.44 -4.76 -11.11
C GLN A 323 4.38 -5.06 -12.16
N PRO A 324 3.10 -4.73 -11.91
CA PRO A 324 2.00 -5.07 -12.82
C PRO A 324 2.18 -4.45 -14.21
N TYR A 325 2.67 -3.21 -14.28
CA TYR A 325 2.97 -2.57 -15.56
C TYR A 325 4.08 -3.30 -16.32
N GLN A 326 5.12 -3.77 -15.64
CA GLN A 326 6.17 -4.57 -16.27
C GLN A 326 5.61 -5.88 -16.81
N GLU A 327 4.73 -6.55 -16.10
CA GLU A 327 4.09 -7.79 -16.57
C GLU A 327 3.18 -7.52 -17.78
N LEU A 328 2.39 -6.43 -17.76
CA LEU A 328 1.57 -6.01 -18.89
C LEU A 328 2.42 -5.89 -20.18
N PHE A 329 3.45 -5.06 -20.14
CA PHE A 329 4.28 -4.79 -21.32
C PHE A 329 5.16 -5.98 -21.70
N LYS A 330 5.59 -6.81 -20.74
CA LYS A 330 6.29 -8.05 -21.02
C LYS A 330 5.41 -9.03 -21.79
N VAL A 331 4.18 -9.25 -21.34
CA VAL A 331 3.20 -10.09 -22.06
C VAL A 331 2.93 -9.52 -23.44
N ALA A 332 2.71 -8.23 -23.57
CA ALA A 332 2.37 -7.61 -24.85
C ALA A 332 3.55 -7.54 -25.83
N LEU A 333 4.75 -7.19 -25.39
CA LEU A 333 5.87 -6.83 -26.26
C LEU A 333 6.96 -7.89 -26.37
N VAL A 334 7.08 -8.79 -25.37
CA VAL A 334 8.14 -9.79 -25.31
C VAL A 334 7.60 -11.19 -25.59
N ASP A 335 6.56 -11.60 -24.88
CA ASP A 335 6.01 -12.96 -24.96
C ASP A 335 5.23 -13.17 -26.27
N ASN A 336 4.73 -12.09 -26.87
CA ASN A 336 3.98 -12.10 -28.14
C ASN A 336 4.63 -11.19 -29.20
N LYS A 337 4.19 -11.33 -30.44
CA LYS A 337 4.58 -10.42 -31.51
C LYS A 337 3.85 -9.09 -31.35
N ALA A 338 4.57 -8.00 -31.21
CA ALA A 338 4.00 -6.69 -30.88
C ALA A 338 2.92 -6.19 -31.87
N ASN A 339 3.01 -6.56 -33.14
CA ASN A 339 2.04 -6.16 -34.18
C ASN A 339 0.70 -6.90 -34.11
N ASP A 340 0.65 -8.03 -33.42
CA ASP A 340 -0.53 -8.88 -33.31
C ASP A 340 -1.36 -8.58 -32.06
N ILE A 341 -0.97 -7.60 -31.25
CA ILE A 341 -1.57 -7.29 -29.97
C ILE A 341 -2.03 -5.84 -29.88
N PHE A 342 -3.18 -5.64 -29.26
CA PHE A 342 -3.68 -4.35 -28.79
C PHE A 342 -3.64 -4.30 -27.27
N ILE A 343 -3.19 -3.19 -26.69
CA ILE A 343 -3.13 -3.00 -25.22
C ILE A 343 -4.29 -2.11 -24.80
N ILE A 344 -5.05 -2.55 -23.79
CA ILE A 344 -6.07 -1.73 -23.12
C ILE A 344 -5.68 -1.61 -21.64
N ASP A 345 -5.41 -0.40 -21.19
CA ASP A 345 -4.93 -0.17 -19.81
C ASP A 345 -5.59 1.04 -19.13
N ASP A 346 -5.38 1.15 -17.83
CA ASP A 346 -5.65 2.36 -17.02
C ASP A 346 -4.33 3.00 -16.54
N CYS A 347 -3.27 2.91 -17.34
CA CYS A 347 -1.97 3.46 -17.02
C CYS A 347 -1.92 4.98 -17.24
N ILE A 348 -0.98 5.63 -16.56
CA ILE A 348 -0.59 6.99 -16.94
C ILE A 348 0.20 6.87 -18.27
N PRO A 349 -0.04 7.70 -19.28
CA PRO A 349 0.59 7.60 -20.61
C PRO A 349 2.12 7.46 -20.59
N TYR A 350 2.79 8.11 -19.64
CA TYR A 350 4.25 7.98 -19.45
C TYR A 350 4.76 6.56 -19.18
N TYR A 351 3.90 5.64 -18.68
CA TYR A 351 4.31 4.24 -18.52
C TYR A 351 4.38 3.55 -19.88
N ASN A 352 3.45 3.86 -20.78
CA ASN A 352 3.44 3.31 -22.12
C ASN A 352 4.71 3.73 -22.87
N GLU A 353 5.03 5.03 -22.86
CA GLU A 353 6.25 5.58 -23.47
C GLU A 353 7.50 4.90 -22.90
N TYR A 354 7.62 4.85 -21.56
CA TYR A 354 8.77 4.24 -20.89
C TYR A 354 8.99 2.78 -21.29
N TYR A 355 7.94 1.96 -21.33
CA TYR A 355 8.09 0.55 -21.65
C TYR A 355 8.25 0.29 -23.14
N PHE A 356 7.67 1.11 -24.01
CA PHE A 356 7.94 1.06 -25.45
C PHE A 356 9.42 1.36 -25.75
N ASP A 357 9.98 2.39 -25.15
CA ASP A 357 11.40 2.72 -25.25
C ASP A 357 12.27 1.60 -24.67
N LYS A 358 11.91 1.08 -23.50
CA LYS A 358 12.67 0.01 -22.82
C LYS A 358 12.75 -1.27 -23.63
N TYR A 359 11.67 -1.65 -24.31
CA TYR A 359 11.64 -2.88 -25.12
C TYR A 359 11.92 -2.64 -26.60
N GLU A 360 12.16 -1.39 -27.01
CA GLU A 360 12.39 -0.98 -28.41
C GLU A 360 11.29 -1.48 -29.34
N LYS A 361 10.05 -1.52 -28.86
CA LYS A 361 8.86 -2.01 -29.56
C LYS A 361 7.65 -1.15 -29.23
N VAL A 362 6.78 -0.95 -30.20
CA VAL A 362 5.51 -0.23 -30.05
C VAL A 362 4.36 -1.16 -30.38
N ALA A 363 3.30 -1.13 -29.59
CA ALA A 363 2.03 -1.78 -29.89
C ALA A 363 0.92 -0.73 -29.90
N PRO A 364 -0.14 -0.90 -30.69
CA PRO A 364 -1.32 -0.07 -30.59
C PRO A 364 -1.94 -0.19 -29.20
N TYR A 365 -2.39 0.91 -28.64
CA TYR A 365 -2.92 0.93 -27.28
C TYR A 365 -4.04 1.96 -27.09
N PHE A 366 -4.85 1.72 -26.08
CA PHE A 366 -5.83 2.65 -25.54
C PHE A 366 -5.64 2.73 -24.02
N THR A 367 -5.53 3.95 -23.47
CA THR A 367 -5.52 4.15 -22.02
C THR A 367 -6.78 4.87 -21.56
N LYS A 368 -7.47 4.29 -20.60
CA LYS A 368 -8.72 4.80 -20.05
C LYS A 368 -8.51 6.06 -19.23
N ARG A 369 -7.42 6.16 -18.48
CA ARG A 369 -7.20 7.18 -17.44
C ARG A 369 -7.37 8.62 -17.88
N ASN A 370 -7.10 8.92 -19.13
CA ASN A 370 -7.21 10.26 -19.71
C ASN A 370 -8.27 10.33 -20.81
N SER A 371 -9.15 9.33 -20.90
CA SER A 371 -10.22 9.31 -21.89
C SER A 371 -11.54 9.70 -21.24
N ASP A 372 -12.28 10.62 -21.86
CA ASP A 372 -13.67 10.94 -21.50
C ASP A 372 -14.67 10.01 -22.21
N ILE A 373 -14.22 8.80 -22.60
CA ILE A 373 -15.05 7.83 -23.30
C ILE A 373 -16.04 7.18 -22.32
N ASP A 374 -17.32 7.26 -22.64
CA ASP A 374 -18.36 6.48 -21.96
C ASP A 374 -18.35 5.00 -22.39
N ILE A 375 -19.17 4.19 -21.78
CA ILE A 375 -19.26 2.75 -22.05
C ILE A 375 -19.60 2.45 -23.52
N SER A 376 -20.44 3.27 -24.14
CA SER A 376 -20.78 3.11 -25.56
C SER A 376 -19.58 3.40 -26.46
N GLY A 377 -18.84 4.47 -26.16
CA GLY A 377 -17.59 4.80 -26.84
C GLY A 377 -16.53 3.72 -26.64
N PHE A 378 -16.40 3.17 -25.43
CA PHE A 378 -15.50 2.06 -25.17
C PHE A 378 -15.86 0.81 -25.96
N LYS A 379 -17.15 0.45 -26.04
CA LYS A 379 -17.63 -0.66 -26.87
C LYS A 379 -17.30 -0.46 -28.35
N ASN A 380 -17.51 0.73 -28.88
CA ASN A 380 -17.18 1.07 -30.26
C ASN A 380 -15.67 0.95 -30.52
N MET A 381 -14.85 1.44 -29.60
CA MET A 381 -13.39 1.32 -29.67
C MET A 381 -12.97 -0.16 -29.69
N VAL A 382 -13.46 -0.98 -28.75
CA VAL A 382 -13.12 -2.42 -28.70
C VAL A 382 -13.56 -3.15 -29.97
N SER A 383 -14.74 -2.81 -30.53
CA SER A 383 -15.24 -3.41 -31.78
C SER A 383 -14.38 -3.06 -32.99
N SER A 384 -13.69 -1.93 -32.99
CA SER A 384 -12.84 -1.45 -34.08
C SER A 384 -11.40 -1.97 -34.03
N ILE A 385 -11.01 -2.71 -32.97
CA ILE A 385 -9.68 -3.31 -32.87
C ILE A 385 -9.47 -4.33 -33.97
N GLU A 386 -8.43 -4.18 -34.76
CA GLU A 386 -8.09 -5.09 -35.88
C GLU A 386 -7.25 -6.30 -35.40
N GLN A 387 -6.54 -6.17 -34.29
CA GLN A 387 -5.68 -7.23 -33.76
C GLN A 387 -6.49 -8.40 -33.24
N ASP A 388 -5.93 -9.61 -33.36
CA ASP A 388 -6.57 -10.84 -32.89
C ASP A 388 -6.40 -11.07 -31.39
N VAL A 389 -5.45 -10.39 -30.75
CA VAL A 389 -5.14 -10.53 -29.34
C VAL A 389 -5.20 -9.18 -28.65
N VAL A 390 -5.83 -9.15 -27.47
CA VAL A 390 -5.89 -7.99 -26.59
C VAL A 390 -5.27 -8.35 -25.24
N VAL A 391 -4.41 -7.48 -24.73
CA VAL A 391 -3.90 -7.54 -23.35
C VAL A 391 -4.52 -6.40 -22.56
N THR A 392 -5.15 -6.74 -21.44
CA THR A 392 -5.88 -5.76 -20.61
C THR A 392 -5.28 -5.64 -19.23
N HIS A 393 -5.36 -4.45 -18.64
CA HIS A 393 -4.88 -4.16 -17.30
C HIS A 393 -5.83 -3.20 -16.59
N ALA A 394 -6.21 -3.55 -15.34
CA ALA A 394 -7.02 -2.72 -14.44
C ALA A 394 -8.36 -2.24 -15.03
N LEU A 395 -9.01 -3.05 -15.86
CA LEU A 395 -10.35 -2.76 -16.38
C LEU A 395 -11.41 -3.03 -15.30
N ALA A 396 -12.45 -2.19 -15.28
CA ALA A 396 -13.65 -2.44 -14.50
C ALA A 396 -14.46 -3.62 -15.09
N GLY A 397 -15.39 -4.16 -14.29
CA GLY A 397 -16.15 -5.34 -14.69
C GLY A 397 -16.85 -5.20 -16.03
N GLU A 398 -17.53 -4.08 -16.29
CA GLU A 398 -18.25 -3.84 -17.54
C GLU A 398 -17.31 -3.77 -18.74
N GLU A 399 -16.20 -3.06 -18.62
CA GLU A 399 -15.20 -2.95 -19.68
C GLU A 399 -14.60 -4.32 -20.00
N LEU A 400 -14.31 -5.12 -18.97
CA LEU A 400 -13.82 -6.47 -19.13
C LEU A 400 -14.85 -7.34 -19.86
N GLN A 401 -16.15 -7.23 -19.54
CA GLN A 401 -17.24 -7.92 -20.23
C GLN A 401 -17.32 -7.53 -21.71
N ILE A 402 -17.19 -6.23 -22.01
CA ILE A 402 -17.16 -5.75 -23.39
C ILE A 402 -15.99 -6.38 -24.14
N VAL A 403 -14.78 -6.35 -23.57
CA VAL A 403 -13.61 -6.99 -24.21
C VAL A 403 -13.87 -8.48 -24.44
N GLN A 404 -14.37 -9.20 -23.46
CA GLN A 404 -14.66 -10.63 -23.57
C GLN A 404 -15.73 -10.95 -24.63
N SER A 405 -16.67 -10.04 -24.89
CA SER A 405 -17.69 -10.26 -25.92
C SER A 405 -17.12 -10.24 -27.34
N TYR A 406 -16.01 -9.54 -27.58
CA TYR A 406 -15.30 -9.49 -28.85
C TYR A 406 -14.10 -10.43 -28.92
N PHE A 407 -13.53 -10.82 -27.77
CA PHE A 407 -12.37 -11.69 -27.62
C PHE A 407 -12.69 -12.83 -26.64
N PRO A 408 -13.46 -13.84 -27.05
CA PRO A 408 -14.08 -14.81 -26.14
C PRO A 408 -13.12 -15.84 -25.55
N TYR A 409 -11.87 -15.89 -26.00
CA TYR A 409 -10.89 -16.88 -25.53
C TYR A 409 -9.86 -16.23 -24.63
N GLN A 410 -9.88 -16.54 -23.34
CA GLN A 410 -8.80 -16.16 -22.43
C GLN A 410 -7.60 -17.08 -22.63
N ILE A 411 -6.46 -16.51 -23.00
CA ILE A 411 -5.22 -17.23 -23.29
C ILE A 411 -4.11 -16.94 -22.27
N GLY A 412 -4.32 -15.99 -21.39
CA GLY A 412 -3.36 -15.68 -20.34
C GLY A 412 -3.99 -14.90 -19.19
N TYR A 413 -3.42 -15.11 -18.01
CA TYR A 413 -3.74 -14.39 -16.79
C TYR A 413 -2.50 -14.20 -15.95
N ARG A 414 -2.29 -13.00 -15.46
CA ARG A 414 -1.25 -12.65 -14.50
C ARG A 414 -1.87 -11.78 -13.40
N TYR A 415 -1.51 -12.02 -12.17
CA TYR A 415 -1.96 -11.20 -11.05
C TYR A 415 -0.77 -10.70 -10.23
N GLY A 416 -0.99 -9.60 -9.51
CA GLY A 416 -0.04 -9.02 -8.60
C GLY A 416 -0.74 -8.14 -7.56
N PHE A 417 0.02 -7.39 -6.80
CA PHE A 417 -0.54 -6.48 -5.80
C PHE A 417 -1.40 -5.41 -6.48
N THR A 418 -2.72 -5.45 -6.27
CA THR A 418 -3.73 -4.52 -6.77
C THR A 418 -4.03 -4.54 -8.28
N HIS A 419 -3.44 -5.45 -9.06
CA HIS A 419 -3.61 -5.44 -10.51
C HIS A 419 -3.71 -6.83 -11.11
N GLU A 420 -4.55 -6.93 -12.14
CA GLU A 420 -4.78 -8.12 -12.94
C GLU A 420 -4.49 -7.80 -14.41
N VAL A 421 -3.75 -8.69 -15.07
CA VAL A 421 -3.44 -8.61 -16.50
C VAL A 421 -4.04 -9.80 -17.18
N TYR A 422 -4.99 -9.58 -18.07
CA TYR A 422 -5.62 -10.62 -18.88
C TYR A 422 -5.13 -10.54 -20.31
N THR A 423 -5.05 -11.69 -20.96
CA THR A 423 -4.81 -11.79 -22.39
C THR A 423 -5.96 -12.56 -23.02
N PHE A 424 -6.64 -11.93 -23.97
CA PHE A 424 -7.77 -12.51 -24.68
C PHE A 424 -7.49 -12.60 -26.16
N SER A 425 -8.12 -13.57 -26.85
CA SER A 425 -8.00 -13.80 -28.30
C SER A 425 -9.37 -13.94 -28.93
N ARG A 426 -9.48 -13.54 -30.22
CA ARG A 426 -10.65 -13.84 -31.06
C ARG A 426 -10.68 -15.29 -31.48
N ALA A 427 -9.52 -15.89 -31.73
CA ALA A 427 -9.39 -17.27 -32.18
C ALA A 427 -9.02 -18.20 -31.01
N LYS A 428 -9.58 -19.41 -31.05
CA LYS A 428 -9.25 -20.48 -30.10
C LYS A 428 -7.80 -20.89 -30.23
N GLN A 429 -7.08 -20.86 -29.08
CA GLN A 429 -5.73 -21.40 -28.98
C GLN A 429 -5.72 -22.70 -28.14
N LYS A 430 -4.59 -23.45 -28.19
CA LYS A 430 -4.49 -24.79 -27.60
C LYS A 430 -4.86 -24.82 -26.10
N ASP A 431 -4.43 -23.81 -25.33
CA ASP A 431 -4.63 -23.74 -23.88
C ASP A 431 -5.63 -22.63 -23.49
N SER A 432 -6.50 -22.22 -24.44
CA SER A 432 -7.47 -21.16 -24.18
C SER A 432 -8.65 -21.65 -23.35
N ILE A 433 -9.06 -20.84 -22.39
CA ILE A 433 -10.32 -21.01 -21.66
C ILE A 433 -11.41 -20.29 -22.45
N ILE A 434 -12.48 -21.02 -22.82
CA ILE A 434 -13.65 -20.39 -23.42
C ILE A 434 -14.41 -19.67 -22.34
N ILE A 435 -14.64 -18.38 -22.54
CA ILE A 435 -15.50 -17.61 -21.64
C ILE A 435 -16.94 -17.88 -22.05
N ASN A 436 -17.51 -18.92 -21.45
CA ASN A 436 -18.92 -19.25 -21.64
C ASN A 436 -19.71 -18.56 -20.51
N ARG A 437 -20.61 -17.64 -20.85
CA ARG A 437 -21.44 -16.93 -19.87
C ARG A 437 -22.73 -17.69 -19.64
N GLN A 438 -23.02 -17.94 -18.36
CA GLN A 438 -24.28 -18.51 -17.91
C GLN A 438 -24.93 -17.56 -16.93
N LEU A 439 -26.20 -17.22 -17.18
CA LEU A 439 -27.01 -16.50 -16.19
C LEU A 439 -27.35 -17.45 -15.03
N ILE A 440 -26.91 -17.09 -13.83
CA ILE A 440 -27.07 -17.92 -12.62
C ILE A 440 -28.30 -17.50 -11.84
N ALA A 441 -28.49 -16.21 -11.65
CA ALA A 441 -29.64 -15.67 -10.93
C ALA A 441 -29.96 -14.27 -11.46
N GLN A 442 -31.25 -13.97 -11.54
CA GLN A 442 -31.76 -12.65 -11.91
C GLN A 442 -33.03 -12.32 -11.11
N THR A 443 -33.23 -11.07 -10.76
CA THR A 443 -34.52 -10.59 -10.24
C THR A 443 -34.82 -9.17 -10.71
N ASN A 444 -36.07 -8.94 -11.08
CA ASN A 444 -36.63 -7.61 -11.32
C ASN A 444 -37.63 -7.22 -10.21
N PHE A 445 -37.62 -7.92 -9.08
CA PHE A 445 -38.48 -7.76 -7.94
C PHE A 445 -40.00 -7.89 -8.21
N LYS A 446 -40.41 -8.24 -9.43
CA LYS A 446 -41.83 -8.26 -9.82
C LYS A 446 -42.55 -9.56 -9.44
N ASN A 447 -41.96 -10.72 -9.71
CA ASN A 447 -42.63 -12.02 -9.54
C ASN A 447 -41.80 -13.07 -8.81
N GLU A 448 -40.48 -12.90 -8.74
CA GLU A 448 -39.61 -13.89 -8.15
C GLU A 448 -38.68 -13.25 -7.12
N ARG A 449 -38.94 -13.58 -5.86
CA ARG A 449 -37.98 -13.27 -4.80
C ARG A 449 -36.76 -14.15 -4.86
N GLY A 450 -36.85 -15.26 -5.62
CA GLY A 450 -35.78 -16.20 -5.89
C GLY A 450 -34.92 -16.52 -4.68
N MET A 451 -33.60 -16.61 -4.87
CA MET A 451 -32.61 -16.82 -3.82
C MET A 451 -32.21 -15.53 -3.07
N TRP A 452 -32.76 -14.37 -3.46
CA TRP A 452 -32.45 -13.07 -2.84
C TRP A 452 -33.07 -12.94 -1.47
N LYS A 453 -32.27 -12.58 -0.46
CA LYS A 453 -32.67 -12.37 0.93
C LYS A 453 -32.77 -10.89 1.24
N ASP A 454 -33.46 -10.57 2.35
CA ASP A 454 -33.58 -9.22 2.91
C ASP A 454 -34.34 -8.19 2.06
N VAL A 455 -35.12 -8.64 1.06
CA VAL A 455 -35.85 -7.75 0.13
C VAL A 455 -37.33 -7.59 0.44
N SER A 456 -37.94 -8.41 1.26
CA SER A 456 -39.42 -8.48 1.41
C SER A 456 -40.06 -7.17 1.88
N ARG A 457 -39.36 -6.36 2.67
CA ARG A 457 -39.84 -5.05 3.17
C ARG A 457 -39.41 -3.86 2.31
N MET A 458 -38.54 -4.09 1.30
CA MET A 458 -37.94 -3.06 0.48
C MET A 458 -38.58 -2.95 -0.90
N ILE A 459 -39.50 -3.87 -1.25
CA ILE A 459 -40.13 -3.86 -2.57
C ILE A 459 -41.16 -2.72 -2.63
N ASN A 460 -40.93 -1.82 -3.57
CA ASN A 460 -41.86 -0.72 -3.89
C ASN A 460 -42.40 -0.91 -5.31
N TYR A 461 -43.69 -0.85 -5.47
CA TYR A 461 -44.35 -0.93 -6.77
C TYR A 461 -44.55 0.48 -7.33
N ASP A 462 -43.97 0.74 -8.49
CA ASP A 462 -44.19 1.96 -9.24
C ASP A 462 -45.35 1.78 -10.23
N SER A 463 -46.45 2.43 -9.94
CA SER A 463 -47.68 2.36 -10.77
C SER A 463 -47.51 3.04 -12.14
N THR A 464 -46.57 3.95 -12.28
CA THR A 464 -46.29 4.69 -13.55
C THR A 464 -45.58 3.82 -14.57
N THR A 465 -44.64 3.03 -14.11
CA THR A 465 -43.84 2.12 -14.96
C THR A 465 -44.35 0.69 -14.95
N CYS A 466 -45.35 0.39 -14.13
CA CYS A 466 -45.85 -0.97 -13.86
C CYS A 466 -44.73 -1.93 -13.45
N SER A 467 -43.69 -1.44 -12.76
CA SER A 467 -42.50 -2.19 -12.35
C SER A 467 -42.36 -2.21 -10.83
N SER A 468 -41.81 -3.29 -10.32
CA SER A 468 -41.38 -3.39 -8.91
C SER A 468 -39.90 -3.07 -8.84
N GLN A 469 -39.48 -2.42 -7.76
CA GLN A 469 -38.09 -2.05 -7.52
C GLN A 469 -37.78 -2.20 -6.03
N CYS A 470 -36.53 -2.48 -5.70
CA CYS A 470 -36.08 -2.51 -4.31
C CYS A 470 -35.70 -1.10 -3.88
N ARG A 471 -36.39 -0.58 -2.84
CA ARG A 471 -36.11 0.73 -2.25
C ARG A 471 -35.41 0.53 -0.91
N MET A 472 -34.20 1.01 -0.79
CA MET A 472 -33.48 1.11 0.48
C MET A 472 -33.66 2.53 1.03
N GLN A 473 -34.30 2.67 2.16
CA GLN A 473 -34.49 3.96 2.84
C GLN A 473 -34.23 3.80 4.33
N GLY A 474 -33.08 4.25 4.77
CA GLY A 474 -32.57 4.06 6.13
C GLY A 474 -31.92 2.68 6.36
N ASP A 475 -31.99 1.80 5.40
CA ASP A 475 -31.37 0.48 5.46
C ASP A 475 -29.88 0.55 5.10
N GLU A 476 -29.05 -0.12 5.91
CA GLU A 476 -27.61 -0.22 5.66
C GLU A 476 -27.29 -1.34 4.68
N TRP A 477 -28.00 -2.46 4.77
CA TRP A 477 -27.79 -3.63 3.91
C TRP A 477 -29.01 -3.86 3.03
N GLY A 478 -28.76 -4.04 1.74
CA GLY A 478 -29.76 -4.26 0.72
C GLY A 478 -29.87 -5.70 0.27
N PRO A 479 -30.35 -5.92 -0.96
CA PRO A 479 -30.50 -7.26 -1.51
C PRO A 479 -29.23 -8.07 -1.37
N SER A 480 -29.37 -9.33 -0.93
CA SER A 480 -28.25 -10.25 -0.80
C SER A 480 -28.54 -11.61 -1.39
N ILE A 481 -27.55 -12.22 -2.03
CA ILE A 481 -27.60 -13.58 -2.56
C ILE A 481 -26.35 -14.35 -2.13
N SER A 482 -26.51 -15.65 -1.91
CA SER A 482 -25.38 -16.52 -1.54
C SER A 482 -25.41 -17.79 -2.36
N PHE A 483 -24.25 -18.21 -2.80
CA PHE A 483 -24.04 -19.41 -3.61
C PHE A 483 -22.96 -20.30 -2.96
N ASP A 484 -23.11 -21.60 -3.08
CA ASP A 484 -22.01 -22.52 -2.88
C ASP A 484 -20.99 -22.32 -4.02
N LEU A 485 -19.77 -21.94 -3.64
CA LEU A 485 -18.75 -21.65 -4.64
C LEU A 485 -18.31 -22.91 -5.40
N ASN A 486 -18.44 -24.08 -4.78
CA ASN A 486 -18.13 -25.35 -5.43
C ASN A 486 -19.12 -25.72 -6.56
N GLU A 487 -20.37 -25.26 -6.45
CA GLU A 487 -21.35 -25.43 -7.54
C GLU A 487 -21.08 -24.47 -8.70
N LEU A 488 -20.57 -23.25 -8.41
CA LEU A 488 -20.31 -22.22 -9.42
C LEU A 488 -18.96 -22.41 -10.13
N ALA A 489 -17.93 -22.76 -9.40
CA ALA A 489 -16.56 -22.84 -9.89
C ALA A 489 -15.84 -24.02 -9.20
N PRO A 490 -16.19 -25.27 -9.50
CA PRO A 490 -15.65 -26.45 -8.82
C PRO A 490 -14.12 -26.55 -8.92
N ASP A 491 -13.56 -26.10 -10.05
CA ASP A 491 -12.12 -26.11 -10.31
C ASP A 491 -11.39 -24.88 -9.73
N GLY A 492 -12.10 -24.00 -9.00
CA GLY A 492 -11.56 -22.74 -8.52
C GLY A 492 -11.20 -21.74 -9.61
N ILE A 493 -11.72 -21.95 -10.82
CA ILE A 493 -11.46 -21.11 -12.00
C ILE A 493 -12.78 -20.54 -12.49
N GLY A 494 -12.82 -19.24 -12.73
CA GLY A 494 -13.99 -18.59 -13.29
C GLY A 494 -14.06 -17.11 -12.94
N ILE A 495 -14.88 -16.41 -13.71
CA ILE A 495 -15.20 -15.00 -13.46
C ILE A 495 -16.69 -14.93 -13.16
N ILE A 496 -17.04 -14.26 -12.08
CA ILE A 496 -18.43 -14.02 -11.68
C ILE A 496 -18.70 -12.53 -11.81
N ASP A 497 -19.69 -12.20 -12.62
CA ASP A 497 -20.14 -10.84 -12.82
C ASP A 497 -21.47 -10.63 -12.10
N ALA A 498 -21.59 -9.54 -11.36
CA ALA A 498 -22.83 -9.04 -10.77
C ALA A 498 -23.14 -7.67 -11.37
N GLU A 499 -24.35 -7.55 -11.90
CA GLU A 499 -24.86 -6.31 -12.50
C GLU A 499 -26.15 -5.91 -11.82
N LEU A 500 -26.33 -4.61 -11.59
CA LEU A 500 -27.59 -4.07 -11.09
C LEU A 500 -27.83 -2.65 -11.60
N GLU A 501 -29.09 -2.30 -11.78
CA GLU A 501 -29.52 -0.93 -12.04
C GLU A 501 -29.73 -0.19 -10.73
N VAL A 502 -29.17 1.01 -10.63
CA VAL A 502 -29.27 1.88 -9.44
C VAL A 502 -29.78 3.27 -9.83
N LEU A 503 -30.65 3.83 -8.99
CA LEU A 503 -31.12 5.21 -9.10
C LEU A 503 -31.02 5.90 -7.74
N PHE A 504 -30.38 7.08 -7.72
CA PHE A 504 -30.38 8.00 -6.58
C PHE A 504 -31.41 9.12 -6.81
N PRO A 505 -32.54 9.12 -6.09
CA PRO A 505 -33.60 10.09 -6.34
C PRO A 505 -33.26 11.49 -5.81
N ASP A 506 -32.60 11.57 -4.67
CA ASP A 506 -32.42 12.82 -3.92
C ASP A 506 -31.01 13.39 -4.05
N SER A 507 -30.01 12.60 -3.69
CA SER A 507 -28.59 12.97 -3.78
C SER A 507 -27.75 11.72 -3.98
N ILE A 508 -26.70 11.82 -4.78
CA ILE A 508 -25.73 10.74 -4.94
C ILE A 508 -25.04 10.50 -3.59
N SER A 509 -24.93 9.26 -3.19
CA SER A 509 -24.45 8.87 -1.87
C SER A 509 -23.56 7.64 -1.94
N THR A 510 -22.68 7.50 -0.96
CA THR A 510 -21.73 6.39 -0.88
C THR A 510 -22.43 5.08 -0.60
N ALA A 511 -22.52 4.25 -1.62
CA ALA A 511 -23.02 2.89 -1.57
C ALA A 511 -22.08 1.96 -2.37
N PHE A 512 -22.12 0.66 -2.08
CA PHE A 512 -21.22 -0.32 -2.67
C PHE A 512 -21.98 -1.57 -3.12
N ILE A 513 -21.58 -2.16 -4.24
CA ILE A 513 -21.77 -3.59 -4.45
C ILE A 513 -20.63 -4.30 -3.74
N VAL A 514 -20.92 -5.32 -2.98
CA VAL A 514 -19.97 -6.07 -2.17
C VAL A 514 -20.05 -7.53 -2.52
N ALA A 515 -18.89 -8.14 -2.76
CA ALA A 515 -18.75 -9.59 -2.85
C ALA A 515 -17.79 -10.09 -1.77
N SER A 516 -18.16 -11.18 -1.12
CA SER A 516 -17.38 -11.82 -0.07
C SER A 516 -17.33 -13.32 -0.31
N ILE A 517 -16.15 -13.93 -0.17
CA ILE A 517 -16.03 -15.39 -0.06
C ILE A 517 -15.86 -15.71 1.42
N ILE A 518 -16.70 -16.60 1.92
CA ILE A 518 -16.84 -16.94 3.33
C ILE A 518 -16.52 -18.42 3.52
N GLU A 519 -15.68 -18.74 4.51
CA GLU A 519 -15.36 -20.07 4.98
C GLU A 519 -15.61 -20.10 6.49
N ASP A 520 -16.37 -21.07 6.99
CA ASP A 520 -16.66 -21.25 8.43
C ASP A 520 -17.09 -19.96 9.16
N ASN A 521 -17.93 -19.15 8.51
CA ASN A 521 -18.37 -17.81 8.94
C ASN A 521 -17.28 -16.72 8.98
N GLU A 522 -16.08 -16.98 8.49
CA GLU A 522 -15.03 -15.98 8.33
C GLU A 522 -14.92 -15.52 6.87
N THR A 523 -14.76 -14.22 6.66
CA THR A 523 -14.55 -13.67 5.32
C THR A 523 -13.09 -13.82 4.92
N ILE A 524 -12.82 -14.70 3.95
CA ILE A 524 -11.48 -14.94 3.41
C ILE A 524 -11.13 -14.07 2.20
N TYR A 525 -12.13 -13.55 1.51
CA TYR A 525 -11.97 -12.61 0.41
C TYR A 525 -13.07 -11.56 0.45
N TYR A 526 -12.72 -10.32 0.12
CA TYR A 526 -13.65 -9.20 0.06
C TYR A 526 -13.30 -8.31 -1.14
N LYS A 527 -14.30 -8.00 -1.95
CA LYS A 527 -14.22 -7.00 -3.03
C LYS A 527 -15.44 -6.09 -2.95
N SER A 528 -15.24 -4.80 -3.13
CA SER A 528 -16.34 -3.85 -3.23
C SER A 528 -16.08 -2.85 -4.35
N VAL A 529 -17.16 -2.43 -5.00
CA VAL A 529 -17.16 -1.38 -6.01
C VAL A 529 -18.04 -0.26 -5.50
N ASN A 530 -17.48 0.96 -5.42
CA ASN A 530 -18.23 2.14 -5.06
C ASN A 530 -19.19 2.51 -6.20
N ILE A 531 -20.48 2.48 -5.92
CA ILE A 531 -21.53 2.79 -6.89
C ILE A 531 -21.35 4.22 -7.43
N GLU A 532 -20.98 5.17 -6.58
CA GLU A 532 -20.73 6.57 -6.96
C GLU A 532 -19.67 6.74 -8.06
N SER A 533 -18.74 5.78 -8.20
CA SER A 533 -17.67 5.84 -9.21
C SER A 533 -18.14 5.70 -10.67
N PHE A 534 -19.42 5.38 -10.89
CA PHE A 534 -20.02 5.20 -12.21
C PHE A 534 -20.63 6.50 -12.81
N ASN A 535 -20.23 7.67 -12.35
CA ASN A 535 -20.66 8.99 -12.88
C ASN A 535 -22.19 9.18 -12.91
N PHE A 536 -22.83 8.96 -11.79
CA PHE A 536 -24.29 9.05 -11.67
C PHE A 536 -24.85 10.43 -12.01
N THR A 537 -25.94 10.43 -12.79
CA THR A 537 -26.83 11.58 -12.92
C THR A 537 -28.03 11.38 -11.99
N LYS A 538 -28.32 12.37 -11.14
CA LYS A 538 -29.45 12.34 -10.20
C LYS A 538 -30.76 12.03 -10.92
N GLY A 539 -31.53 11.08 -10.38
CA GLY A 539 -32.85 10.72 -10.89
C GLY A 539 -32.84 9.87 -12.16
N THR A 540 -31.69 9.36 -12.60
CA THR A 540 -31.58 8.44 -13.73
C THR A 540 -31.11 7.07 -13.29
N TRP A 541 -31.63 6.02 -13.95
CA TRP A 541 -31.15 4.65 -13.78
C TRP A 541 -29.80 4.48 -14.46
N GLN A 542 -28.87 3.86 -13.75
CA GLN A 542 -27.56 3.51 -14.29
C GLN A 542 -27.15 2.11 -13.88
N ASN A 543 -26.45 1.44 -14.77
CA ASN A 543 -25.91 0.12 -14.52
C ASN A 543 -24.62 0.19 -13.73
N VAL A 544 -24.49 -0.69 -12.77
CA VAL A 544 -23.32 -0.84 -11.90
C VAL A 544 -22.89 -2.29 -11.92
N PHE A 545 -21.59 -2.53 -11.97
CA PHE A 545 -20.99 -3.83 -12.18
C PHE A 545 -19.95 -4.14 -11.10
N LEU A 546 -19.88 -5.42 -10.76
CA LEU A 546 -18.81 -5.97 -9.95
C LEU A 546 -18.38 -7.30 -10.57
N THR A 547 -17.10 -7.45 -10.85
CA THR A 547 -16.51 -8.69 -11.38
C THR A 547 -15.59 -9.31 -10.34
N ILE A 548 -15.68 -10.62 -10.17
CA ILE A 548 -14.83 -11.41 -9.27
C ILE A 548 -14.10 -12.45 -10.11
N ASP A 549 -12.79 -12.42 -10.09
CA ASP A 549 -11.96 -13.53 -10.55
C ASP A 549 -11.76 -14.51 -9.38
N ILE A 550 -12.32 -15.70 -9.52
CA ILE A 550 -12.28 -16.72 -8.47
C ILE A 550 -10.86 -17.21 -8.23
N GLN A 551 -10.10 -17.44 -9.30
CA GLN A 551 -8.71 -17.90 -9.19
C GLN A 551 -7.85 -16.88 -8.44
N GLY A 552 -7.96 -15.60 -8.77
CA GLY A 552 -7.27 -14.51 -8.08
C GLY A 552 -7.74 -14.34 -6.63
N ALA A 553 -9.04 -14.51 -6.36
CA ALA A 553 -9.62 -14.42 -5.03
C ALA A 553 -9.15 -15.54 -4.09
N LEU A 554 -9.03 -16.76 -4.62
CA LEU A 554 -8.61 -17.95 -3.87
C LEU A 554 -7.09 -18.07 -3.75
N LYS A 555 -6.33 -17.31 -4.53
CA LYS A 555 -4.85 -17.32 -4.57
C LYS A 555 -4.29 -18.72 -4.87
N SER A 556 -3.66 -19.36 -3.88
CA SER A 556 -3.06 -20.68 -4.02
C SER A 556 -4.01 -21.85 -3.68
N ARG A 557 -5.27 -21.59 -3.33
CA ARG A 557 -6.23 -22.65 -3.03
C ARG A 557 -6.74 -23.30 -4.32
N THR A 558 -6.75 -24.61 -4.34
CA THR A 558 -7.20 -25.43 -5.47
C THR A 558 -8.60 -26.03 -5.27
N THR A 559 -9.22 -25.81 -4.11
CA THR A 559 -10.54 -26.36 -3.78
C THR A 559 -11.49 -25.27 -3.35
N THR A 560 -12.73 -25.36 -3.78
CA THR A 560 -13.84 -24.44 -3.45
C THR A 560 -14.84 -25.04 -2.47
N ASN A 561 -14.58 -26.26 -1.99
CA ASN A 561 -15.46 -26.97 -1.05
C ASN A 561 -15.59 -26.20 0.27
N GLY A 562 -16.83 -26.03 0.73
CA GLY A 562 -17.15 -25.32 1.97
C GLY A 562 -17.06 -23.80 1.85
N LEU A 563 -16.81 -23.27 0.65
CA LEU A 563 -16.77 -21.82 0.42
C LEU A 563 -18.13 -21.31 -0.07
N THR A 564 -18.57 -20.21 0.53
CA THR A 564 -19.79 -19.51 0.13
C THR A 564 -19.45 -18.16 -0.48
N LEU A 565 -19.89 -17.92 -1.72
CA LEU A 565 -19.88 -16.58 -2.31
C LEU A 565 -21.13 -15.84 -1.89
N LYS A 566 -20.97 -14.66 -1.29
CA LYS A 566 -22.08 -13.76 -0.96
C LYS A 566 -21.92 -12.45 -1.71
N ILE A 567 -23.00 -12.01 -2.39
CA ILE A 567 -23.08 -10.71 -3.07
C ILE A 567 -24.21 -9.91 -2.41
N ASN A 568 -23.96 -8.64 -2.10
CA ASN A 568 -24.94 -7.76 -1.47
C ASN A 568 -24.68 -6.28 -1.78
N VAL A 569 -25.66 -5.44 -1.55
CA VAL A 569 -25.53 -3.98 -1.62
C VAL A 569 -25.36 -3.41 -0.22
N TRP A 570 -24.33 -2.57 -0.03
CA TRP A 570 -24.07 -1.85 1.21
C TRP A 570 -24.32 -0.35 1.03
N ASN A 571 -25.40 0.13 1.60
CA ASN A 571 -25.77 1.55 1.63
C ASN A 571 -25.21 2.20 2.89
N ARG A 572 -23.92 2.55 2.84
CA ARG A 572 -23.16 3.04 4.01
C ARG A 572 -23.80 4.24 4.69
N ASN A 573 -24.37 5.15 3.92
CA ASN A 573 -24.96 6.39 4.44
C ASN A 573 -26.47 6.27 4.73
N LYS A 574 -27.07 5.10 4.51
CA LYS A 574 -28.50 4.83 4.73
C LYS A 574 -29.43 5.81 4.00
N THR A 575 -29.01 6.24 2.83
CA THR A 575 -29.75 7.17 1.98
C THR A 575 -30.83 6.44 1.17
N ASN A 576 -31.65 7.22 0.47
CA ASN A 576 -32.68 6.67 -0.38
C ASN A 576 -32.06 6.21 -1.72
N ILE A 577 -32.09 4.91 -2.00
CA ILE A 577 -31.56 4.28 -3.20
C ILE A 577 -32.60 3.33 -3.75
N PHE A 578 -32.80 3.34 -5.06
CA PHE A 578 -33.60 2.35 -5.77
C PHE A 578 -32.69 1.41 -6.55
N ILE A 579 -33.03 0.12 -6.51
CA ILE A 579 -32.29 -0.95 -7.16
C ILE A 579 -33.26 -1.78 -8.00
N ASN A 580 -32.86 -2.13 -9.21
CA ASN A 580 -33.63 -2.96 -10.12
C ASN A 580 -32.70 -3.88 -10.92
N ASN A 581 -33.25 -4.89 -11.58
CA ASN A 581 -32.55 -5.78 -12.52
C ASN A 581 -31.18 -6.27 -12.01
N ILE A 582 -31.19 -7.00 -10.89
CA ILE A 582 -29.97 -7.64 -10.40
C ILE A 582 -29.78 -8.98 -11.10
#